data_fc37d277f299be7f5d1ce43b250e1f6e
#
_entry.id   fc37d277f299be7f5d1ce43b250e1f6e
#
_cell.length_a   1.000
_cell.length_b   1.000
_cell.length_c   1.000
_cell.angle_alpha   90.00
_cell.angle_beta   90.00
_cell.angle_gamma   90.00
#
_symmetry.space_group_name_H-M   'P 1'
#
loop_
_entity.id
_entity.type
_entity.pdbx_description
1 polymer ?
#
loop_
_entity_poly.entity_id
_entity_poly.type
_entity_poly.pdbx_seq_one_letter_code
_entity_poly.pdbx_strand_id
1 'polypeptide(L)'
;MKKITLLLCGFLIGMSVMSCDKQVEVKPNIVFILADDLGYADLSSYGSEFINTPFLDEMAVNGAKLTSYYSSQAVCSASRAAILTGTYSNRIGINGAFGPKSKRGINENELLISEMLKENGYKTGIFGKWHLGDADKFKPTRHGFDEFFGILFSNDMWPFHPEFPNAYPDDLLLYRNEKPIETLIDQSDLTKRITDESIRFINENKDNPFFLYIPHPQPHVPLFASNEFNGSTGEGLYADVITEIDFSVGRVLEALEKNGLSENTIVVFTSDNGPWLSYGDHAGSSGIYREGKGTAWEGGQRVPCIVKYPDKISAGTVIDEPLMGIDWLPTFASLTDSKLSSNKIDGKNIWPLLTSETNKSPHEALYFYYKQNELHAVRSGDWKLYFPRSYRSLNGRPGGVDGIPVKYDQNVVSENELYNLKSDPKELNNVLNDYPDIVSKLEKMGEEARYDLGDNLTNVKGVGTREVGKITP
;
A
#
# COMPACT_ATOMS: atom_id res chain seq x y z
N MET A 1 47.03 71.87 46.67
CA MET A 1 46.37 70.62 47.17
C MET A 1 45.19 70.31 46.27
N LYS A 2 45.37 69.47 45.27
CA LYS A 2 44.30 69.02 44.33
C LYS A 2 43.83 67.63 44.72
N LYS A 3 42.56 67.53 45.02
CA LYS A 3 41.90 66.23 45.28
C LYS A 3 41.59 65.54 43.95
N ILE A 4 42.08 64.35 43.79
CA ILE A 4 41.75 63.46 42.65
C ILE A 4 40.61 62.53 43.10
N THR A 5 39.45 62.62 42.43
CA THR A 5 38.30 61.77 42.65
C THR A 5 38.41 60.61 41.66
N LEU A 6 38.56 59.39 42.15
CA LEU A 6 38.54 58.12 41.34
C LEU A 6 37.11 57.71 41.08
N LEU A 7 36.71 57.63 39.81
CA LEU A 7 35.42 57.05 39.35
C LEU A 7 35.66 55.54 39.07
N LEU A 8 35.03 54.66 39.84
CA LEU A 8 34.94 53.24 39.55
C LEU A 8 33.76 53.01 38.59
N CYS A 9 34.05 52.70 37.35
CA CYS A 9 33.04 52.10 36.42
C CYS A 9 32.97 50.62 36.65
N GLY A 10 31.87 50.16 37.28
CA GLY A 10 31.55 48.75 37.37
C GLY A 10 30.97 48.25 36.05
N PHE A 11 31.67 47.31 35.39
CA PHE A 11 31.21 46.60 34.21
C PHE A 11 30.36 45.38 34.67
N LEU A 12 29.04 45.48 34.61
CA LEU A 12 28.13 44.33 34.77
C LEU A 12 28.12 43.55 33.46
N ILE A 13 28.84 42.42 33.43
CA ILE A 13 28.71 41.44 32.35
C ILE A 13 27.44 40.63 32.63
N GLY A 14 26.40 40.97 31.92
CA GLY A 14 25.17 40.14 31.87
C GLY A 14 25.46 38.82 31.13
N MET A 15 25.61 37.72 31.84
CA MET A 15 25.56 36.38 31.27
C MET A 15 24.14 36.11 30.81
N SER A 16 23.86 36.27 29.51
CA SER A 16 22.66 35.73 28.88
C SER A 16 22.82 34.20 28.83
N VAL A 17 22.16 33.52 29.74
CA VAL A 17 21.97 32.07 29.64
C VAL A 17 21.02 31.84 28.46
N MET A 18 21.56 31.50 27.28
CA MET A 18 20.76 30.94 26.20
C MET A 18 20.28 29.58 26.69
N SER A 19 19.05 29.53 27.19
CA SER A 19 18.32 28.29 27.36
C SER A 19 18.10 27.70 25.94
N CYS A 20 18.83 26.69 25.62
CA CYS A 20 18.55 25.86 24.46
C CYS A 20 17.35 25.00 24.85
N ASP A 21 16.14 25.54 24.74
CA ASP A 21 14.94 24.75 24.73
C ASP A 21 15.07 23.78 23.54
N LYS A 22 15.39 22.53 23.83
CA LYS A 22 15.16 21.45 22.87
C LYS A 22 13.67 21.54 22.53
N GLN A 23 13.33 22.10 21.36
CA GLN A 23 12.00 21.88 20.80
C GLN A 23 11.76 20.38 20.82
N VAL A 24 10.80 19.95 21.62
CA VAL A 24 10.33 18.57 21.58
C VAL A 24 9.76 18.41 20.18
N GLU A 25 10.45 17.67 19.33
CA GLU A 25 9.99 17.41 17.98
C GLU A 25 8.65 16.66 18.08
N VAL A 26 7.59 17.33 17.63
CA VAL A 26 6.22 16.78 17.72
C VAL A 26 6.15 15.62 16.74
N LYS A 27 5.87 14.43 17.24
CA LYS A 27 5.72 13.23 16.41
C LYS A 27 4.61 13.43 15.37
N PRO A 28 4.84 13.13 14.09
CA PRO A 28 3.80 13.29 13.08
C PRO A 28 2.69 12.26 13.24
N ASN A 29 1.47 12.63 12.89
CA ASN A 29 0.42 11.66 12.64
C ASN A 29 0.66 10.95 11.32
N ILE A 30 0.15 9.73 11.20
CA ILE A 30 0.26 8.92 9.99
C ILE A 30 -1.12 8.43 9.61
N VAL A 31 -1.58 8.79 8.40
CA VAL A 31 -2.80 8.27 7.78
C VAL A 31 -2.41 7.50 6.53
N PHE A 32 -2.74 6.21 6.48
CA PHE A 32 -2.45 5.35 5.34
C PHE A 32 -3.75 4.82 4.75
N ILE A 33 -4.10 5.29 3.56
CA ILE A 33 -5.32 4.94 2.84
C ILE A 33 -4.96 3.96 1.73
N LEU A 34 -5.61 2.80 1.72
CA LEU A 34 -5.36 1.74 0.76
C LEU A 34 -6.65 1.37 0.04
N ALA A 35 -6.68 1.52 -1.28
CA ALA A 35 -7.74 0.98 -2.12
C ALA A 35 -7.46 -0.49 -2.47
N ASP A 36 -8.50 -1.25 -2.80
CA ASP A 36 -8.44 -2.67 -3.14
C ASP A 36 -8.67 -2.85 -4.65
N ASP A 37 -7.70 -3.38 -5.38
CA ASP A 37 -7.77 -3.59 -6.84
C ASP A 37 -7.85 -2.30 -7.69
N LEU A 38 -7.45 -1.14 -7.16
CA LEU A 38 -7.44 0.12 -7.93
C LEU A 38 -6.32 0.09 -8.97
N GLY A 39 -6.68 0.33 -10.22
CA GLY A 39 -5.75 0.40 -11.33
C GLY A 39 -4.91 1.68 -11.35
N TYR A 40 -3.76 1.61 -12.04
CA TYR A 40 -2.86 2.77 -12.15
C TYR A 40 -3.53 3.99 -12.77
N ALA A 41 -4.37 3.80 -13.79
CA ALA A 41 -4.99 4.88 -14.54
C ALA A 41 -6.43 5.19 -14.10
N ASP A 42 -6.82 4.83 -12.88
CA ASP A 42 -8.16 5.09 -12.37
C ASP A 42 -8.33 6.46 -11.72
N LEU A 43 -7.22 7.16 -11.45
CA LEU A 43 -7.23 8.51 -10.90
C LEU A 43 -6.96 9.55 -12.02
N SER A 44 -7.62 10.71 -11.98
CA SER A 44 -7.41 11.76 -12.97
C SER A 44 -5.96 12.25 -13.02
N SER A 45 -5.29 12.39 -11.87
CA SER A 45 -3.85 12.72 -11.80
C SER A 45 -2.92 11.64 -12.37
N TYR A 46 -3.41 10.41 -12.58
CA TYR A 46 -2.70 9.29 -13.19
C TYR A 46 -3.18 8.95 -14.60
N GLY A 47 -4.07 9.77 -15.18
CA GLY A 47 -4.46 9.70 -16.59
C GLY A 47 -5.83 9.12 -16.86
N SER A 48 -6.71 9.02 -15.87
CA SER A 48 -8.11 8.71 -16.11
C SER A 48 -8.77 9.84 -16.91
N GLU A 49 -9.46 9.49 -17.99
CA GLU A 49 -10.21 10.42 -18.83
C GLU A 49 -11.69 10.49 -18.45
N PHE A 50 -12.19 9.50 -17.70
CA PHE A 50 -13.61 9.32 -17.40
C PHE A 50 -13.93 9.48 -15.91
N ILE A 51 -12.97 9.20 -15.02
CA ILE A 51 -13.16 9.28 -13.57
C ILE A 51 -12.49 10.57 -13.08
N ASN A 52 -13.26 11.40 -12.39
CA ASN A 52 -12.77 12.63 -11.78
C ASN A 52 -12.52 12.42 -10.28
N THR A 53 -11.28 12.68 -9.84
CA THR A 53 -10.83 12.47 -8.45
C THR A 53 -10.23 13.76 -7.86
N PRO A 54 -11.06 14.81 -7.66
CA PRO A 54 -10.55 16.14 -7.32
C PRO A 54 -9.79 16.21 -6.00
N PHE A 55 -10.16 15.43 -4.98
CA PHE A 55 -9.47 15.44 -3.69
C PHE A 55 -8.11 14.74 -3.75
N LEU A 56 -8.01 13.63 -4.49
CA LEU A 56 -6.73 12.95 -4.74
C LEU A 56 -5.84 13.77 -5.66
N ASP A 57 -6.41 14.50 -6.62
CA ASP A 57 -5.65 15.40 -7.49
C ASP A 57 -5.10 16.58 -6.68
N GLU A 58 -5.89 17.17 -5.79
CA GLU A 58 -5.43 18.21 -4.88
C GLU A 58 -4.32 17.68 -3.95
N MET A 59 -4.48 16.45 -3.42
CA MET A 59 -3.47 15.80 -2.62
C MET A 59 -2.16 15.61 -3.41
N ALA A 60 -2.23 15.23 -4.71
CA ALA A 60 -1.08 15.06 -5.58
C ALA A 60 -0.39 16.40 -5.91
N VAL A 61 -1.16 17.46 -6.15
CA VAL A 61 -0.64 18.81 -6.42
C VAL A 61 0.04 19.40 -5.19
N ASN A 62 -0.51 19.16 -3.99
CA ASN A 62 0.00 19.68 -2.72
C ASN A 62 0.96 18.72 -2.00
N GLY A 63 1.43 17.67 -2.67
CA GLY A 63 2.31 16.65 -2.14
C GLY A 63 3.23 16.05 -3.20
N ALA A 64 3.50 14.75 -3.10
CA ALA A 64 4.32 13.99 -4.02
C ALA A 64 3.49 12.92 -4.74
N LYS A 65 3.67 12.82 -6.06
CA LYS A 65 3.15 11.76 -6.91
C LYS A 65 4.27 10.77 -7.26
N LEU A 66 4.11 9.49 -6.89
CA LEU A 66 5.07 8.42 -7.14
C LEU A 66 4.64 7.65 -8.39
N THR A 67 5.32 7.85 -9.51
CA THR A 67 4.91 7.29 -10.80
C THR A 67 5.45 5.89 -11.07
N SER A 68 6.45 5.44 -10.30
CA SER A 68 7.04 4.09 -10.35
C SER A 68 6.94 3.35 -9.01
N TYR A 69 5.74 3.40 -8.40
CA TYR A 69 5.46 2.69 -7.16
C TYR A 69 4.79 1.33 -7.41
N TYR A 70 5.24 0.30 -6.68
CA TYR A 70 4.80 -1.08 -6.87
C TYR A 70 4.19 -1.67 -5.60
N SER A 71 3.13 -2.46 -5.78
CA SER A 71 2.75 -3.47 -4.80
C SER A 71 3.80 -4.59 -4.78
N SER A 72 4.03 -5.22 -3.63
CA SER A 72 5.03 -6.29 -3.52
C SER A 72 4.58 -7.61 -4.14
N GLN A 73 3.28 -7.80 -4.29
CA GLN A 73 2.66 -8.92 -5.00
C GLN A 73 1.33 -8.48 -5.60
N ALA A 74 0.94 -9.07 -6.72
CA ALA A 74 -0.31 -8.73 -7.42
C ALA A 74 -1.54 -9.40 -6.80
N VAL A 75 -1.62 -9.46 -5.47
CA VAL A 75 -2.74 -10.07 -4.72
C VAL A 75 -2.84 -9.54 -3.29
N CYS A 76 -4.08 -9.32 -2.83
CA CYS A 76 -4.44 -8.57 -1.62
C CYS A 76 -3.69 -8.95 -0.34
N SER A 77 -3.88 -10.19 0.23
CA SER A 77 -3.27 -10.54 1.54
C SER A 77 -1.75 -10.44 1.51
N ALA A 78 -1.12 -10.89 0.42
CA ALA A 78 0.33 -10.84 0.27
C ALA A 78 0.85 -9.40 0.23
N SER A 79 0.20 -8.52 -0.56
CA SER A 79 0.58 -7.11 -0.63
C SER A 79 0.35 -6.39 0.70
N ARG A 80 -0.79 -6.61 1.36
CA ARG A 80 -1.12 -5.99 2.67
C ARG A 80 -0.14 -6.42 3.76
N ALA A 81 0.22 -7.71 3.81
CA ALA A 81 1.25 -8.22 4.72
C ALA A 81 2.59 -7.53 4.47
N ALA A 82 2.99 -7.39 3.22
CA ALA A 82 4.25 -6.77 2.84
C ALA A 82 4.32 -5.27 3.22
N ILE A 83 3.24 -4.51 2.97
CA ILE A 83 3.14 -3.11 3.40
C ILE A 83 3.34 -3.00 4.92
N LEU A 84 2.61 -3.80 5.69
CA LEU A 84 2.62 -3.68 7.15
C LEU A 84 3.90 -4.20 7.81
N THR A 85 4.61 -5.16 7.20
CA THR A 85 5.81 -5.79 7.77
C THR A 85 7.13 -5.31 7.17
N GLY A 86 7.10 -4.52 6.10
CA GLY A 86 8.31 -4.09 5.40
C GLY A 86 9.11 -5.22 4.75
N THR A 87 8.44 -6.36 4.44
CA THR A 87 9.10 -7.53 3.84
C THR A 87 8.39 -7.99 2.57
N TYR A 88 9.10 -8.65 1.67
CA TYR A 88 8.40 -9.46 0.67
C TYR A 88 7.51 -10.49 1.37
N SER A 89 6.27 -10.61 0.94
CA SER A 89 5.28 -11.47 1.58
C SER A 89 5.68 -12.97 1.58
N ASN A 90 6.44 -13.39 0.58
CA ASN A 90 6.99 -14.74 0.52
C ASN A 90 8.09 -15.01 1.55
N ARG A 91 8.84 -13.98 2.02
CA ARG A 91 9.75 -14.12 3.16
C ARG A 91 9.04 -14.62 4.41
N ILE A 92 7.80 -14.20 4.62
CA ILE A 92 6.96 -14.54 5.79
C ILE A 92 5.90 -15.60 5.48
N GLY A 93 6.06 -16.33 4.37
CA GLY A 93 5.22 -17.45 3.97
C GLY A 93 3.81 -17.09 3.51
N ILE A 94 3.53 -15.81 3.18
CA ILE A 94 2.24 -15.35 2.67
C ILE A 94 2.33 -15.17 1.15
N ASN A 95 1.87 -16.16 0.40
CA ASN A 95 2.08 -16.26 -1.06
C ASN A 95 0.79 -16.10 -1.88
N GLY A 96 -0.27 -15.54 -1.30
CA GLY A 96 -1.57 -15.41 -1.97
C GLY A 96 -2.60 -14.74 -1.05
N ALA A 97 -3.88 -14.84 -1.39
CA ALA A 97 -4.98 -14.38 -0.56
C ALA A 97 -5.42 -15.46 0.43
N PHE A 98 -5.73 -15.08 1.66
CA PHE A 98 -6.38 -15.96 2.63
C PHE A 98 -7.90 -15.99 2.40
N GLY A 99 -8.51 -17.13 2.62
CA GLY A 99 -9.96 -17.27 2.66
C GLY A 99 -10.50 -17.40 4.08
N PRO A 100 -11.83 -17.34 4.24
CA PRO A 100 -12.50 -17.59 5.52
C PRO A 100 -12.08 -18.92 6.16
N LYS A 101 -11.96 -18.93 7.49
CA LYS A 101 -11.53 -20.10 8.27
C LYS A 101 -10.14 -20.64 7.89
N SER A 102 -9.29 -19.78 7.33
CA SER A 102 -7.91 -20.13 7.07
C SER A 102 -7.22 -20.52 8.38
N LYS A 103 -6.51 -21.66 8.37
CA LYS A 103 -5.63 -22.05 9.48
C LYS A 103 -4.32 -21.27 9.49
N ARG A 104 -4.13 -20.34 8.55
CA ARG A 104 -2.95 -19.51 8.37
C ARG A 104 -3.34 -18.04 8.45
N GLY A 105 -2.40 -17.22 8.91
CA GLY A 105 -2.52 -15.77 8.97
C GLY A 105 -1.17 -15.13 9.25
N ILE A 106 -1.17 -13.84 9.56
CA ILE A 106 0.06 -13.13 9.94
C ILE A 106 0.69 -13.76 11.19
N ASN A 107 2.02 -13.91 11.19
CA ASN A 107 2.72 -14.50 12.32
C ASN A 107 2.96 -13.44 13.39
N GLU A 108 2.70 -13.78 14.64
CA GLU A 108 2.91 -12.93 15.84
C GLU A 108 4.37 -12.51 16.06
N ASN A 109 5.34 -13.18 15.40
CA ASN A 109 6.76 -12.81 15.45
C ASN A 109 7.16 -11.78 14.38
N GLU A 110 6.25 -11.38 13.51
CA GLU A 110 6.49 -10.31 12.55
C GLU A 110 6.10 -8.96 13.17
N LEU A 111 6.98 -7.98 13.08
CA LEU A 111 6.67 -6.62 13.54
C LEU A 111 5.87 -5.88 12.45
N LEU A 112 4.67 -5.44 12.80
CA LEU A 112 3.85 -4.61 11.92
C LEU A 112 4.06 -3.11 12.22
N ILE A 113 3.76 -2.25 11.25
CA ILE A 113 3.74 -0.78 11.42
C ILE A 113 2.93 -0.39 12.65
N SER A 114 1.75 -1.00 12.85
CA SER A 114 0.87 -0.75 13.99
C SER A 114 1.51 -1.09 15.33
N GLU A 115 2.21 -2.21 15.44
CA GLU A 115 2.90 -2.63 16.65
C GLU A 115 4.07 -1.70 16.96
N MET A 116 4.90 -1.43 15.95
CA MET A 116 6.05 -0.53 16.04
C MET A 116 5.64 0.87 16.53
N LEU A 117 4.60 1.44 15.94
CA LEU A 117 4.13 2.78 16.29
C LEU A 117 3.43 2.80 17.65
N LYS A 118 2.66 1.75 17.99
CA LYS A 118 2.05 1.61 19.32
C LYS A 118 3.09 1.55 20.44
N GLU A 119 4.18 0.78 20.25
CA GLU A 119 5.31 0.75 21.19
C GLU A 119 5.96 2.13 21.35
N ASN A 120 5.89 2.97 20.31
CA ASN A 120 6.38 4.35 20.33
C ASN A 120 5.32 5.37 20.80
N GLY A 121 4.21 4.90 21.40
CA GLY A 121 3.20 5.74 22.04
C GLY A 121 2.12 6.31 21.12
N TYR A 122 1.99 5.79 19.91
CA TYR A 122 0.91 6.15 18.99
C TYR A 122 -0.41 5.50 19.39
N LYS A 123 -1.52 6.21 19.18
CA LYS A 123 -2.85 5.61 19.10
C LYS A 123 -3.01 4.98 17.73
N THR A 124 -3.61 3.79 17.66
CA THR A 124 -3.63 3.02 16.42
C THR A 124 -5.05 2.57 16.06
N GLY A 125 -5.49 2.89 14.87
CA GLY A 125 -6.81 2.50 14.35
C GLY A 125 -6.71 1.87 12.97
N ILE A 126 -7.54 0.85 12.71
CA ILE A 126 -7.76 0.29 11.38
C ILE A 126 -9.26 0.25 11.09
N PHE A 127 -9.66 0.85 9.97
CA PHE A 127 -11.06 0.88 9.54
C PHE A 127 -11.16 0.45 8.07
N GLY A 128 -11.69 -0.78 7.86
CA GLY A 128 -11.81 -1.40 6.54
C GLY A 128 -11.45 -2.88 6.49
N LYS A 129 -10.83 -3.33 5.40
CA LYS A 129 -10.48 -4.73 5.11
C LYS A 129 -9.13 -5.11 5.71
N TRP A 130 -9.12 -6.13 6.59
CA TRP A 130 -7.89 -6.67 7.19
C TRP A 130 -7.14 -7.64 6.27
N HIS A 131 -7.74 -8.76 5.97
CA HIS A 131 -7.30 -9.83 5.06
C HIS A 131 -5.98 -10.55 5.43
N LEU A 132 -5.59 -10.57 6.71
CA LEU A 132 -4.37 -11.26 7.18
C LEU A 132 -4.67 -12.41 8.16
N GLY A 133 -5.87 -12.97 8.09
CA GLY A 133 -6.37 -14.10 8.89
C GLY A 133 -7.50 -13.69 9.83
N ASP A 134 -8.37 -14.66 10.15
CA ASP A 134 -9.63 -14.45 10.89
C ASP A 134 -9.68 -15.14 12.25
N ALA A 135 -8.77 -16.07 12.51
CA ALA A 135 -8.68 -16.67 13.84
C ALA A 135 -8.30 -15.61 14.87
N ASP A 136 -8.73 -15.81 16.13
CA ASP A 136 -8.56 -14.82 17.20
C ASP A 136 -7.15 -14.25 17.31
N LYS A 137 -6.12 -15.09 17.15
CA LYS A 137 -4.72 -14.66 17.22
C LYS A 137 -4.26 -13.83 16.01
N PHE A 138 -5.00 -13.82 14.90
CA PHE A 138 -4.67 -13.09 13.69
C PHE A 138 -5.46 -11.81 13.51
N LYS A 139 -6.41 -11.50 14.42
CA LYS A 139 -7.23 -10.29 14.34
C LYS A 139 -6.39 -9.01 14.50
N PRO A 140 -6.81 -7.89 13.90
CA PRO A 140 -6.06 -6.63 13.94
C PRO A 140 -5.65 -6.18 15.35
N THR A 141 -6.54 -6.36 16.33
CA THR A 141 -6.30 -5.96 17.73
C THR A 141 -5.20 -6.78 18.42
N ARG A 142 -4.80 -7.93 17.86
CA ARG A 142 -3.66 -8.73 18.29
C ARG A 142 -2.34 -8.30 17.64
N HIS A 143 -2.43 -7.42 16.64
CA HIS A 143 -1.31 -6.91 15.84
C HIS A 143 -1.20 -5.39 15.92
N GLY A 144 -1.26 -4.87 17.15
CA GLY A 144 -0.92 -3.48 17.46
C GLY A 144 -2.02 -2.45 17.22
N PHE A 145 -3.19 -2.79 16.70
CA PHE A 145 -4.30 -1.85 16.57
C PHE A 145 -5.11 -1.76 17.86
N ASP A 146 -5.36 -0.54 18.35
CA ASP A 146 -6.22 -0.28 19.50
C ASP A 146 -7.69 -0.42 19.14
N GLU A 147 -8.05 -0.01 17.91
CA GLU A 147 -9.41 -0.06 17.39
C GLU A 147 -9.47 -0.69 16.01
N PHE A 148 -10.51 -1.50 15.78
CA PHE A 148 -10.85 -2.08 14.49
C PHE A 148 -12.33 -1.91 14.19
N PHE A 149 -12.66 -1.47 12.98
CA PHE A 149 -14.00 -1.54 12.41
C PHE A 149 -13.90 -1.96 10.94
N GLY A 150 -14.53 -3.08 10.56
CA GLY A 150 -14.44 -3.54 9.18
C GLY A 150 -14.65 -5.03 9.02
N ILE A 151 -14.12 -5.57 7.92
CA ILE A 151 -14.22 -6.98 7.53
C ILE A 151 -12.88 -7.69 7.62
N LEU A 152 -12.91 -8.98 8.03
CA LEU A 152 -11.69 -9.76 8.20
C LEU A 152 -11.15 -10.35 6.91
N PHE A 153 -11.96 -10.41 5.84
CA PHE A 153 -11.62 -10.94 4.52
C PHE A 153 -11.93 -9.95 3.41
N SER A 154 -11.91 -10.45 2.16
CA SER A 154 -12.38 -9.72 1.00
C SER A 154 -13.92 -9.68 0.98
N ASN A 155 -14.48 -8.60 0.45
CA ASN A 155 -15.91 -8.36 0.37
C ASN A 155 -16.65 -9.34 -0.58
N ASP A 156 -15.93 -9.98 -1.51
CA ASP A 156 -16.44 -11.02 -2.41
C ASP A 156 -16.54 -12.41 -1.76
N MET A 157 -15.88 -12.63 -0.63
CA MET A 157 -15.96 -13.87 0.15
C MET A 157 -17.28 -13.93 0.92
N TRP A 158 -18.38 -14.00 0.19
CA TRP A 158 -19.73 -13.67 0.56
C TRP A 158 -20.73 -14.67 -0.07
N PRO A 159 -21.84 -15.06 0.62
CA PRO A 159 -22.80 -16.04 0.10
C PRO A 159 -23.45 -15.64 -1.22
N PHE A 160 -23.53 -14.35 -1.51
CA PHE A 160 -24.11 -13.83 -2.75
C PHE A 160 -23.07 -13.52 -3.83
N HIS A 161 -21.91 -14.20 -3.81
CA HIS A 161 -20.89 -14.03 -4.84
C HIS A 161 -21.50 -14.34 -6.23
N PRO A 162 -21.43 -13.40 -7.20
CA PRO A 162 -22.15 -13.56 -8.46
C PRO A 162 -21.68 -14.73 -9.33
N GLU A 163 -20.38 -15.02 -9.32
CA GLU A 163 -19.80 -16.12 -10.10
C GLU A 163 -19.80 -17.45 -9.33
N PHE A 164 -19.59 -17.40 -8.01
CA PHE A 164 -19.42 -18.59 -7.16
C PHE A 164 -20.36 -18.58 -5.95
N PRO A 165 -21.68 -18.61 -6.11
CA PRO A 165 -22.63 -18.40 -5.02
C PRO A 165 -22.58 -19.46 -3.90
N ASN A 166 -21.86 -20.56 -4.09
CA ASN A 166 -21.67 -21.61 -3.08
C ASN A 166 -20.22 -21.72 -2.57
N ALA A 167 -19.31 -20.89 -3.07
CA ALA A 167 -17.90 -20.97 -2.67
C ALA A 167 -17.68 -20.47 -1.24
N TYR A 168 -18.48 -19.49 -0.81
CA TYR A 168 -18.41 -18.85 0.50
C TYR A 168 -19.79 -18.93 1.17
N PRO A 169 -20.13 -20.08 1.79
CA PRO A 169 -21.46 -20.29 2.37
C PRO A 169 -21.69 -19.53 3.71
N ASP A 170 -20.63 -18.99 4.30
CA ASP A 170 -20.71 -18.28 5.56
C ASP A 170 -21.00 -16.79 5.33
N ASP A 171 -21.68 -16.17 6.28
CA ASP A 171 -22.00 -14.75 6.26
C ASP A 171 -20.73 -13.89 6.27
N LEU A 172 -20.75 -12.81 5.50
CA LEU A 172 -19.77 -11.74 5.64
C LEU A 172 -20.13 -10.88 6.84
N LEU A 173 -19.28 -10.92 7.88
CA LEU A 173 -19.53 -10.23 9.13
C LEU A 173 -18.76 -8.90 9.18
N LEU A 174 -19.45 -7.85 9.64
CA LEU A 174 -18.81 -6.61 10.05
C LEU A 174 -18.42 -6.70 11.52
N TYR A 175 -17.21 -6.30 11.81
CA TYR A 175 -16.64 -6.35 13.14
C TYR A 175 -16.43 -4.96 13.74
N ARG A 176 -16.58 -4.87 15.06
CA ARG A 176 -15.99 -3.81 15.88
C ARG A 176 -15.06 -4.47 16.89
N ASN A 177 -13.77 -4.18 16.78
CA ASN A 177 -12.70 -4.86 17.49
C ASN A 177 -12.77 -6.39 17.27
N GLU A 178 -12.96 -7.18 18.29
CA GLU A 178 -12.99 -8.65 18.18
C GLU A 178 -14.41 -9.21 17.97
N LYS A 179 -15.45 -8.37 18.03
CA LYS A 179 -16.85 -8.81 18.01
C LYS A 179 -17.52 -8.54 16.67
N PRO A 180 -18.20 -9.54 16.10
CA PRO A 180 -19.11 -9.29 15.00
C PRO A 180 -20.29 -8.46 15.51
N ILE A 181 -20.70 -7.45 14.75
CA ILE A 181 -21.79 -6.55 15.10
C ILE A 181 -22.93 -6.60 14.10
N GLU A 182 -22.69 -7.14 12.91
CA GLU A 182 -23.66 -7.15 11.82
C GLU A 182 -23.29 -8.20 10.77
N THR A 183 -24.29 -8.80 10.12
CA THR A 183 -24.14 -9.54 8.87
C THR A 183 -24.34 -8.59 7.70
N LEU A 184 -23.33 -8.43 6.86
CA LEU A 184 -23.36 -7.56 5.69
C LEU A 184 -24.10 -8.25 4.54
N ILE A 185 -25.40 -7.98 4.42
CA ILE A 185 -26.23 -8.37 3.26
C ILE A 185 -26.09 -7.30 2.17
N ASP A 186 -26.12 -6.03 2.56
CA ASP A 186 -25.89 -4.86 1.73
C ASP A 186 -24.58 -4.18 2.15
N GLN A 187 -23.70 -3.91 1.19
CA GLN A 187 -22.40 -3.28 1.44
C GLN A 187 -22.37 -1.81 0.96
N SER A 188 -23.50 -1.26 0.49
CA SER A 188 -23.55 0.06 -0.15
C SER A 188 -23.01 1.18 0.75
N ASP A 189 -23.31 1.14 2.05
CA ASP A 189 -22.85 2.16 3.01
C ASP A 189 -21.46 1.87 3.62
N LEU A 190 -20.77 0.81 3.20
CA LEU A 190 -19.55 0.39 3.90
C LEU A 190 -18.41 1.41 3.77
N THR A 191 -18.19 1.99 2.59
CA THR A 191 -17.19 3.05 2.36
C THR A 191 -17.49 4.27 3.24
N LYS A 192 -18.76 4.71 3.28
CA LYS A 192 -19.19 5.83 4.12
C LYS A 192 -18.96 5.54 5.61
N ARG A 193 -19.33 4.35 6.10
CA ARG A 193 -19.18 3.94 7.51
C ARG A 193 -17.70 3.88 7.92
N ILE A 194 -16.82 3.36 7.07
CA ILE A 194 -15.36 3.36 7.26
C ILE A 194 -14.84 4.79 7.38
N THR A 195 -15.32 5.69 6.53
CA THR A 195 -14.95 7.11 6.55
C THR A 195 -15.41 7.78 7.85
N ASP A 196 -16.65 7.56 8.26
CA ASP A 196 -17.22 8.14 9.48
C ASP A 196 -16.44 7.68 10.74
N GLU A 197 -16.06 6.39 10.82
CA GLU A 197 -15.23 5.87 11.91
C GLU A 197 -13.80 6.44 11.88
N SER A 198 -13.23 6.65 10.70
CA SER A 198 -11.93 7.29 10.54
C SER A 198 -11.94 8.74 11.06
N ILE A 199 -12.97 9.50 10.72
CA ILE A 199 -13.14 10.88 11.19
C ILE A 199 -13.38 10.92 12.70
N ARG A 200 -14.21 10.01 13.25
CA ARG A 200 -14.39 9.88 14.71
C ARG A 200 -13.04 9.67 15.39
N PHE A 201 -12.24 8.71 14.89
CA PHE A 201 -10.93 8.39 15.45
C PHE A 201 -9.97 9.58 15.43
N ILE A 202 -9.90 10.35 14.33
CA ILE A 202 -9.10 11.58 14.24
C ILE A 202 -9.54 12.58 15.31
N ASN A 203 -10.84 12.83 15.44
CA ASN A 203 -11.39 13.79 16.40
C ASN A 203 -11.10 13.40 17.87
N GLU A 204 -11.19 12.11 18.19
CA GLU A 204 -10.96 11.59 19.54
C GLU A 204 -9.47 11.53 19.93
N ASN A 205 -8.57 11.45 18.93
CA ASN A 205 -7.13 11.30 19.16
C ASN A 205 -6.29 12.53 18.76
N LYS A 206 -6.92 13.67 18.49
CA LYS A 206 -6.26 14.90 18.00
C LYS A 206 -5.12 15.41 18.88
N ASP A 207 -5.12 15.08 20.16
CA ASP A 207 -4.11 15.51 21.14
C ASP A 207 -2.98 14.48 21.35
N ASN A 208 -2.99 13.39 20.57
CA ASN A 208 -1.99 12.31 20.63
C ASN A 208 -1.45 12.03 19.23
N PRO A 209 -0.21 11.59 19.08
CA PRO A 209 0.22 11.05 17.80
C PRO A 209 -0.58 9.77 17.48
N PHE A 210 -1.01 9.62 16.24
CA PHE A 210 -1.78 8.45 15.83
C PHE A 210 -1.34 7.87 14.49
N PHE A 211 -1.59 6.57 14.35
CA PHE A 211 -1.54 5.83 13.10
C PHE A 211 -2.95 5.35 12.74
N LEU A 212 -3.45 5.85 11.64
CA LEU A 212 -4.75 5.49 11.10
C LEU A 212 -4.57 4.78 9.75
N TYR A 213 -4.93 3.49 9.71
CA TYR A 213 -4.92 2.67 8.50
C TYR A 213 -6.35 2.53 7.99
N ILE A 214 -6.61 2.99 6.77
CA ILE A 214 -7.93 2.97 6.13
C ILE A 214 -7.87 2.09 4.87
N PRO A 215 -7.90 0.75 5.01
CA PRO A 215 -7.91 -0.17 3.88
C PRO A 215 -9.35 -0.35 3.36
N HIS A 216 -9.76 0.49 2.43
CA HIS A 216 -11.07 0.33 1.79
C HIS A 216 -11.21 -1.04 1.14
N PRO A 217 -12.35 -1.73 1.26
CA PRO A 217 -12.62 -2.98 0.53
C PRO A 217 -13.03 -2.74 -0.93
N GLN A 218 -13.30 -1.50 -1.31
CA GLN A 218 -13.58 -1.06 -2.67
C GLN A 218 -12.31 -0.46 -3.33
N PRO A 219 -12.22 -0.46 -4.66
CA PRO A 219 -13.17 -0.90 -5.68
C PRO A 219 -13.08 -2.39 -6.04
N HIS A 220 -12.68 -3.28 -5.12
CA HIS A 220 -12.74 -4.72 -5.36
C HIS A 220 -14.20 -5.17 -5.57
N VAL A 221 -14.41 -6.03 -6.55
CA VAL A 221 -15.74 -6.64 -6.82
C VAL A 221 -16.20 -7.53 -5.67
N PRO A 222 -17.54 -7.65 -5.42
CA PRO A 222 -18.62 -6.91 -6.07
C PRO A 222 -18.61 -5.43 -5.68
N LEU A 223 -18.94 -4.58 -6.65
CA LEU A 223 -18.94 -3.13 -6.45
C LEU A 223 -20.19 -2.69 -5.70
N PHE A 224 -20.00 -1.76 -4.76
CA PHE A 224 -21.06 -1.12 -4.03
C PHE A 224 -20.74 0.37 -3.86
N ALA A 225 -21.66 1.24 -4.26
CA ALA A 225 -21.66 2.67 -3.96
C ALA A 225 -22.84 3.02 -3.09
N SER A 226 -22.69 3.99 -2.20
CA SER A 226 -23.82 4.50 -1.41
C SER A 226 -24.84 5.21 -2.32
N ASN A 227 -26.07 5.39 -1.79
CA ASN A 227 -27.16 6.02 -2.55
C ASN A 227 -26.79 7.42 -3.09
N GLU A 228 -25.89 8.12 -2.45
CA GLU A 228 -25.41 9.43 -2.88
C GLU A 228 -24.56 9.34 -4.14
N PHE A 229 -23.77 8.28 -4.28
CA PHE A 229 -22.82 8.12 -5.39
C PHE A 229 -23.31 7.18 -6.49
N ASN A 230 -24.21 6.26 -6.19
CA ASN A 230 -24.71 5.29 -7.17
C ASN A 230 -25.45 6.00 -8.32
N GLY A 231 -24.92 5.91 -9.53
CA GLY A 231 -25.39 6.60 -10.74
C GLY A 231 -25.00 8.07 -10.83
N SER A 232 -24.15 8.58 -9.92
CA SER A 232 -23.82 10.01 -9.85
C SER A 232 -22.92 10.50 -10.99
N THR A 233 -22.01 9.63 -11.49
CA THR A 233 -21.06 10.02 -12.53
C THR A 233 -21.64 9.90 -13.94
N GLY A 234 -22.58 8.97 -14.17
CA GLY A 234 -23.03 8.60 -15.51
C GLY A 234 -22.02 7.74 -16.30
N GLU A 235 -20.86 7.42 -15.72
CA GLU A 235 -19.77 6.63 -16.34
C GLU A 235 -19.74 5.16 -15.86
N GLY A 236 -20.76 4.75 -15.09
CA GLY A 236 -20.92 3.38 -14.58
C GLY A 236 -20.50 3.21 -13.12
N LEU A 237 -20.88 2.05 -12.55
CA LEU A 237 -20.74 1.78 -11.11
C LEU A 237 -19.28 1.83 -10.62
N TYR A 238 -18.32 1.44 -11.46
CA TYR A 238 -16.90 1.53 -11.09
C TYR A 238 -16.46 2.98 -10.86
N ALA A 239 -16.86 3.89 -11.75
CA ALA A 239 -16.57 5.33 -11.62
C ALA A 239 -17.27 5.93 -10.39
N ASP A 240 -18.49 5.53 -10.10
CA ASP A 240 -19.21 5.96 -8.90
C ASP A 240 -18.50 5.57 -7.62
N VAL A 241 -18.00 4.33 -7.55
CA VAL A 241 -17.24 3.79 -6.41
C VAL A 241 -15.92 4.54 -6.21
N ILE A 242 -15.18 4.81 -7.30
CA ILE A 242 -13.93 5.59 -7.21
C ILE A 242 -14.21 7.02 -6.74
N THR A 243 -15.28 7.63 -7.23
CA THR A 243 -15.72 8.98 -6.81
C THR A 243 -16.07 9.00 -5.32
N GLU A 244 -16.72 7.96 -4.78
CA GLU A 244 -17.00 7.83 -3.35
C GLU A 244 -15.71 7.65 -2.52
N ILE A 245 -14.72 6.90 -3.01
CA ILE A 245 -13.42 6.77 -2.36
C ILE A 245 -12.68 8.12 -2.35
N ASP A 246 -12.68 8.83 -3.47
CA ASP A 246 -12.09 10.18 -3.55
C ASP A 246 -12.76 11.15 -2.55
N PHE A 247 -14.08 11.13 -2.47
CA PHE A 247 -14.84 11.90 -1.49
C PHE A 247 -14.49 11.49 -0.04
N SER A 248 -14.30 10.20 0.22
CA SER A 248 -13.84 9.69 1.52
C SER A 248 -12.48 10.30 1.90
N VAL A 249 -11.54 10.32 0.94
CA VAL A 249 -10.22 10.97 1.15
C VAL A 249 -10.40 12.44 1.46
N GLY A 250 -11.22 13.16 0.71
CA GLY A 250 -11.54 14.58 0.96
C GLY A 250 -12.06 14.82 2.37
N ARG A 251 -12.99 13.99 2.85
CA ARG A 251 -13.53 14.08 4.22
C ARG A 251 -12.48 13.83 5.31
N VAL A 252 -11.56 12.89 5.08
CA VAL A 252 -10.45 12.62 6.00
C VAL A 252 -9.51 13.82 6.05
N LEU A 253 -9.12 14.39 4.91
CA LEU A 253 -8.28 15.58 4.83
C LEU A 253 -8.94 16.80 5.51
N GLU A 254 -10.24 17.00 5.29
CA GLU A 254 -11.03 18.06 5.96
C GLU A 254 -11.05 17.86 7.49
N ALA A 255 -11.14 16.63 7.97
CA ALA A 255 -11.11 16.35 9.41
C ALA A 255 -9.75 16.67 10.03
N LEU A 256 -8.65 16.39 9.32
CA LEU A 256 -7.30 16.81 9.74
C LEU A 256 -7.18 18.34 9.78
N GLU A 257 -7.67 19.03 8.77
CA GLU A 257 -7.64 20.50 8.70
C GLU A 257 -8.45 21.13 9.84
N LYS A 258 -9.68 20.71 10.07
CA LYS A 258 -10.57 21.20 11.15
C LYS A 258 -9.97 21.03 12.54
N ASN A 259 -9.13 20.02 12.73
CA ASN A 259 -8.42 19.79 13.98
C ASN A 259 -7.02 20.45 14.05
N GLY A 260 -6.59 21.17 13.00
CA GLY A 260 -5.27 21.81 12.94
C GLY A 260 -4.10 20.82 12.84
N LEU A 261 -4.35 19.63 12.25
CA LEU A 261 -3.39 18.53 12.18
C LEU A 261 -2.71 18.39 10.81
N SER A 262 -3.19 19.11 9.78
CA SER A 262 -2.75 18.92 8.39
C SER A 262 -1.25 19.05 8.21
N GLU A 263 -0.63 20.06 8.83
CA GLU A 263 0.81 20.32 8.67
C GLU A 263 1.69 19.24 9.31
N ASN A 264 1.22 18.62 10.40
CA ASN A 264 1.95 17.56 11.11
C ASN A 264 1.37 16.15 10.86
N THR A 265 0.81 15.91 9.68
CA THR A 265 0.29 14.60 9.30
C THR A 265 0.82 14.18 7.94
N ILE A 266 1.47 12.99 7.88
CA ILE A 266 1.75 12.33 6.62
C ILE A 266 0.53 11.52 6.19
N VAL A 267 0.00 11.81 5.02
CA VAL A 267 -1.11 11.09 4.41
C VAL A 267 -0.60 10.36 3.18
N VAL A 268 -0.80 9.05 3.12
CA VAL A 268 -0.45 8.19 1.98
C VAL A 268 -1.74 7.62 1.40
N PHE A 269 -1.90 7.70 0.08
CA PHE A 269 -2.93 6.99 -0.67
C PHE A 269 -2.29 6.08 -1.70
N THR A 270 -2.71 4.80 -1.78
CA THR A 270 -2.24 3.85 -2.78
C THR A 270 -3.22 2.68 -2.97
N SER A 271 -2.85 1.69 -3.81
CA SER A 271 -3.58 0.43 -4.02
C SER A 271 -2.75 -0.77 -3.58
N ASP A 272 -3.43 -1.87 -3.22
CA ASP A 272 -2.75 -3.11 -2.84
C ASP A 272 -2.27 -3.93 -4.05
N ASN A 273 -2.89 -3.82 -5.21
CA ASN A 273 -2.46 -4.38 -6.49
C ASN A 273 -3.21 -3.71 -7.66
N GLY A 274 -2.81 -4.05 -8.89
CA GLY A 274 -3.49 -3.55 -10.09
C GLY A 274 -4.89 -4.10 -10.29
N PRO A 275 -5.63 -3.66 -11.34
CA PRO A 275 -7.05 -3.92 -11.55
C PRO A 275 -7.33 -5.36 -11.95
N TRP A 276 -8.52 -5.87 -11.61
CA TRP A 276 -8.94 -7.23 -11.97
C TRP A 276 -9.68 -7.26 -13.32
N LEU A 277 -8.90 -7.19 -14.40
CA LEU A 277 -9.38 -6.94 -15.77
C LEU A 277 -10.48 -7.87 -16.28
N SER A 278 -10.60 -9.11 -15.74
CA SER A 278 -11.65 -10.04 -16.20
C SER A 278 -13.06 -9.57 -15.90
N TYR A 279 -13.26 -8.63 -14.99
CA TYR A 279 -14.56 -8.07 -14.65
C TYR A 279 -15.02 -6.91 -15.56
N GLY A 280 -14.17 -6.48 -16.49
CA GLY A 280 -14.53 -5.52 -17.54
C GLY A 280 -15.04 -4.17 -17.02
N ASP A 281 -16.34 -3.89 -17.16
CA ASP A 281 -16.95 -2.64 -16.71
C ASP A 281 -17.00 -2.49 -15.16
N HIS A 282 -16.75 -3.59 -14.42
CA HIS A 282 -16.55 -3.56 -12.98
C HIS A 282 -15.06 -3.66 -12.57
N ALA A 283 -14.15 -3.39 -13.50
CA ALA A 283 -12.72 -3.38 -13.26
C ALA A 283 -12.11 -2.02 -13.58
N GLY A 284 -11.01 -1.71 -12.89
CA GLY A 284 -10.20 -0.54 -13.19
C GLY A 284 -9.32 -0.71 -14.42
N SER A 285 -8.51 0.31 -14.67
CA SER A 285 -7.62 0.42 -15.81
C SER A 285 -6.16 0.48 -15.38
N SER A 286 -5.33 -0.37 -15.95
CA SER A 286 -3.86 -0.26 -15.84
C SER A 286 -3.28 0.83 -16.79
N GLY A 287 -4.12 1.51 -17.57
CA GLY A 287 -3.72 2.50 -18.54
C GLY A 287 -2.87 1.90 -19.67
N ILE A 288 -1.64 2.41 -19.80
CA ILE A 288 -0.71 1.93 -20.83
C ILE A 288 0.02 0.64 -20.42
N TYR A 289 -0.08 0.22 -19.15
CA TYR A 289 0.67 -0.91 -18.62
C TYR A 289 0.02 -2.24 -18.95
N ARG A 290 0.87 -3.25 -19.17
CA ARG A 290 0.45 -4.57 -19.60
C ARG A 290 -0.20 -5.33 -18.47
N GLU A 291 -1.33 -6.04 -18.74
CA GLU A 291 -2.09 -6.91 -17.85
C GLU A 291 -2.60 -6.19 -16.58
N GLY A 292 -2.94 -6.97 -15.54
CA GLY A 292 -3.49 -6.49 -14.28
C GLY A 292 -3.26 -7.48 -13.13
N LYS A 293 -4.12 -7.42 -12.13
CA LYS A 293 -4.11 -8.27 -10.91
C LYS A 293 -3.75 -9.71 -11.24
N GLY A 294 -2.86 -10.30 -10.45
CA GLY A 294 -2.45 -11.69 -10.63
C GLY A 294 -1.39 -11.90 -11.69
N THR A 295 -0.65 -10.86 -12.05
CA THR A 295 0.50 -10.93 -12.96
C THR A 295 1.66 -10.07 -12.43
N ALA A 296 2.88 -10.40 -12.85
CA ALA A 296 4.07 -9.58 -12.57
C ALA A 296 4.33 -8.52 -13.65
N TRP A 297 3.47 -8.41 -14.67
CA TRP A 297 3.51 -7.35 -15.65
C TRP A 297 3.27 -5.99 -14.97
N GLU A 298 3.69 -4.91 -15.61
CA GLU A 298 3.58 -3.58 -15.01
C GLU A 298 2.17 -3.28 -14.51
N GLY A 299 1.12 -3.60 -15.29
CA GLY A 299 -0.26 -3.36 -14.89
C GLY A 299 -0.75 -4.18 -13.69
N GLY A 300 -0.05 -5.27 -13.32
CA GLY A 300 -0.41 -6.08 -12.16
C GLY A 300 0.12 -5.55 -10.83
N GLN A 301 1.27 -4.88 -10.83
CA GLN A 301 1.95 -4.47 -9.60
C GLN A 301 2.30 -2.98 -9.54
N ARG A 302 2.34 -2.25 -10.66
CA ARG A 302 2.51 -0.80 -10.66
C ARG A 302 1.17 -0.13 -10.38
N VAL A 303 1.11 0.61 -9.28
CA VAL A 303 -0.13 1.21 -8.76
C VAL A 303 0.07 2.69 -8.45
N PRO A 304 -1.00 3.51 -8.41
CA PRO A 304 -0.87 4.91 -8.04
C PRO A 304 -0.43 5.02 -6.57
N CYS A 305 0.40 6.00 -6.28
CA CYS A 305 0.76 6.35 -4.91
C CYS A 305 0.96 7.85 -4.78
N ILE A 306 0.23 8.46 -3.84
CA ILE A 306 0.27 9.90 -3.54
C ILE A 306 0.62 10.05 -2.07
N VAL A 307 1.53 10.97 -1.77
CA VAL A 307 1.98 11.28 -0.40
C VAL A 307 1.87 12.77 -0.15
N LYS A 308 1.16 13.16 0.90
CA LYS A 308 1.06 14.57 1.34
C LYS A 308 1.61 14.71 2.75
N TYR A 309 2.54 15.63 2.94
CA TYR A 309 3.03 16.07 4.24
C TYR A 309 3.54 17.50 4.08
N PRO A 310 2.67 18.51 4.28
CA PRO A 310 2.95 19.91 3.88
C PRO A 310 4.23 20.48 4.47
N ASP A 311 4.52 20.22 5.76
CA ASP A 311 5.73 20.71 6.42
C ASP A 311 7.04 20.15 5.85
N LYS A 312 7.02 19.02 5.16
CA LYS A 312 8.23 18.25 4.82
C LYS A 312 8.36 17.92 3.34
N ILE A 313 7.25 17.72 2.63
CA ILE A 313 7.23 17.34 1.23
C ILE A 313 6.78 18.52 0.39
N SER A 314 7.63 18.96 -0.53
CA SER A 314 7.30 20.08 -1.42
C SER A 314 6.14 19.76 -2.33
N ALA A 315 5.21 20.69 -2.47
CA ALA A 315 4.09 20.58 -3.40
C ALA A 315 4.57 20.37 -4.84
N GLY A 316 3.85 19.53 -5.60
CA GLY A 316 4.15 19.21 -6.99
C GLY A 316 5.37 18.32 -7.20
N THR A 317 5.87 17.66 -6.14
CA THR A 317 6.96 16.69 -6.28
C THR A 317 6.51 15.48 -7.11
N VAL A 318 7.34 15.09 -8.09
CA VAL A 318 7.12 13.88 -8.90
C VAL A 318 8.32 12.96 -8.74
N ILE A 319 8.08 11.72 -8.33
CA ILE A 319 9.11 10.69 -8.10
C ILE A 319 8.88 9.56 -9.07
N ASP A 320 9.81 9.39 -10.02
CA ASP A 320 9.78 8.32 -11.03
C ASP A 320 10.75 7.15 -10.72
N GLU A 321 11.44 7.24 -9.61
CA GLU A 321 12.31 6.18 -9.12
C GLU A 321 11.50 4.97 -8.63
N PRO A 322 11.96 3.72 -8.88
CA PRO A 322 11.22 2.52 -8.48
C PRO A 322 11.21 2.34 -6.96
N LEU A 323 10.02 2.30 -6.40
CA LEU A 323 9.72 2.09 -4.98
C LEU A 323 8.67 0.99 -4.80
N MET A 324 8.57 0.43 -3.61
CA MET A 324 7.64 -0.67 -3.36
C MET A 324 6.95 -0.54 -1.99
N GLY A 325 5.78 -1.15 -1.85
CA GLY A 325 4.98 -1.09 -0.62
C GLY A 325 5.70 -1.54 0.66
N ILE A 326 6.76 -2.34 0.52
CA ILE A 326 7.61 -2.76 1.65
C ILE A 326 8.40 -1.61 2.31
N ASP A 327 8.50 -0.46 1.65
CA ASP A 327 9.34 0.66 2.10
C ASP A 327 8.70 1.48 3.23
N TRP A 328 7.39 1.31 3.48
CA TRP A 328 6.69 2.13 4.47
C TRP A 328 7.10 1.84 5.90
N LEU A 329 7.30 0.57 6.29
CA LEU A 329 7.73 0.25 7.65
C LEU A 329 9.05 0.93 8.04
N PRO A 330 10.17 0.77 7.29
CA PRO A 330 11.43 1.44 7.64
C PRO A 330 11.37 2.96 7.48
N THR A 331 10.53 3.47 6.59
CA THR A 331 10.34 4.91 6.41
C THR A 331 9.63 5.52 7.62
N PHE A 332 8.54 4.92 8.08
CA PHE A 332 7.85 5.38 9.29
C PHE A 332 8.71 5.18 10.54
N ALA A 333 9.50 4.09 10.62
CA ALA A 333 10.45 3.90 11.71
C ALA A 333 11.46 5.06 11.79
N SER A 334 12.01 5.46 10.65
CA SER A 334 12.95 6.60 10.58
C SER A 334 12.28 7.93 10.90
N LEU A 335 11.05 8.16 10.40
CA LEU A 335 10.30 9.40 10.60
C LEU A 335 9.89 9.59 12.07
N THR A 336 9.69 8.52 12.81
CA THR A 336 9.16 8.55 14.18
C THR A 336 10.18 8.15 15.25
N ASP A 337 11.44 7.91 14.87
CA ASP A 337 12.49 7.36 15.74
C ASP A 337 12.05 6.05 16.44
N SER A 338 11.30 5.22 15.70
CA SER A 338 10.83 3.93 16.19
C SER A 338 11.83 2.81 15.95
N LYS A 339 11.83 1.81 16.84
CA LYS A 339 12.73 0.66 16.72
C LYS A 339 12.17 -0.40 15.78
N LEU A 340 12.98 -0.86 14.86
CA LEU A 340 12.69 -2.05 14.06
C LEU A 340 13.04 -3.33 14.80
N SER A 341 12.37 -4.43 14.43
CA SER A 341 12.74 -5.78 14.88
C SER A 341 14.14 -6.17 14.39
N SER A 342 14.77 -7.15 15.06
CA SER A 342 15.99 -7.81 14.56
C SER A 342 15.73 -8.73 13.36
N ASN A 343 14.48 -9.04 13.05
CA ASN A 343 14.11 -9.81 11.86
C ASN A 343 14.51 -9.04 10.61
N LYS A 344 15.09 -9.76 9.62
CA LYS A 344 15.40 -9.17 8.32
C LYS A 344 14.13 -8.63 7.66
N ILE A 345 14.16 -7.36 7.26
CA ILE A 345 13.17 -6.71 6.38
C ILE A 345 13.80 -6.43 5.02
N ASP A 346 12.99 -6.22 4.01
CA ASP A 346 13.42 -5.97 2.62
C ASP A 346 13.26 -4.51 2.22
N GLY A 347 12.30 -3.83 2.82
CA GLY A 347 12.03 -2.42 2.60
C GLY A 347 13.19 -1.52 2.98
N LYS A 348 13.22 -0.35 2.36
CA LYS A 348 14.23 0.69 2.56
C LYS A 348 13.57 1.99 3.00
N ASN A 349 14.29 2.80 3.76
CA ASN A 349 13.81 4.15 4.09
C ASN A 349 13.82 5.02 2.82
N ILE A 350 12.65 5.44 2.39
CA ILE A 350 12.45 6.32 1.21
C ILE A 350 12.24 7.80 1.60
N TRP A 351 12.34 8.13 2.89
CA TRP A 351 12.16 9.49 3.37
C TRP A 351 13.07 10.51 2.66
N PRO A 352 14.37 10.25 2.47
CA PRO A 352 15.25 11.19 1.75
C PRO A 352 14.83 11.44 0.30
N LEU A 353 14.14 10.47 -0.32
CA LEU A 353 13.62 10.64 -1.68
C LEU A 353 12.32 11.48 -1.67
N LEU A 354 11.44 11.26 -0.69
CA LEU A 354 10.21 12.03 -0.53
C LEU A 354 10.49 13.52 -0.22
N THR A 355 11.57 13.81 0.51
CA THR A 355 12.01 15.19 0.84
C THR A 355 12.96 15.81 -0.17
N SER A 356 13.25 15.10 -1.28
CA SER A 356 14.18 15.55 -2.32
C SER A 356 15.63 15.74 -1.85
N GLU A 357 16.03 15.12 -0.73
CA GLU A 357 17.43 15.05 -0.28
C GLU A 357 18.27 14.15 -1.19
N THR A 358 17.63 13.21 -1.87
CA THR A 358 18.20 12.38 -2.94
C THR A 358 17.21 12.30 -4.10
N ASN A 359 17.73 11.95 -5.28
CA ASN A 359 16.94 11.69 -6.49
C ASN A 359 17.08 10.25 -6.99
N LYS A 360 17.53 9.33 -6.13
CA LYS A 360 17.74 7.92 -6.49
C LYS A 360 17.02 7.00 -5.51
N SER A 361 16.43 5.95 -6.06
CA SER A 361 15.87 4.87 -5.27
C SER A 361 16.95 4.22 -4.39
N PRO A 362 16.65 3.86 -3.15
CA PRO A 362 17.56 3.09 -2.29
C PRO A 362 17.64 1.61 -2.70
N HIS A 363 16.83 1.17 -3.66
CA HIS A 363 16.83 -0.20 -4.17
C HIS A 363 17.76 -0.37 -5.36
N GLU A 364 18.67 -1.32 -5.28
CA GLU A 364 19.44 -1.78 -6.43
C GLU A 364 18.58 -2.62 -7.38
N ALA A 365 17.68 -3.44 -6.82
CA ALA A 365 16.72 -4.23 -7.55
C ALA A 365 15.38 -4.37 -6.79
N LEU A 366 14.29 -4.54 -7.55
CA LEU A 366 12.98 -4.99 -7.06
C LEU A 366 12.68 -6.36 -7.64
N TYR A 367 12.09 -7.25 -6.82
CA TYR A 367 11.76 -8.62 -7.16
C TYR A 367 10.25 -8.81 -7.25
N PHE A 368 9.79 -9.41 -8.34
CA PHE A 368 8.38 -9.58 -8.62
C PHE A 368 8.00 -11.06 -8.50
N TYR A 369 7.43 -11.40 -7.34
CA TYR A 369 6.96 -12.73 -7.03
C TYR A 369 5.46 -12.86 -7.26
N TYR A 370 5.01 -14.03 -7.72
CA TYR A 370 3.59 -14.39 -7.80
C TYR A 370 3.40 -15.91 -7.71
N LYS A 371 2.15 -16.42 -7.64
CA LYS A 371 1.83 -17.86 -7.61
C LYS A 371 2.70 -18.68 -6.66
N GLN A 372 2.34 -18.72 -5.38
CA GLN A 372 3.00 -19.64 -4.42
C GLN A 372 4.53 -19.58 -4.42
N ASN A 373 5.10 -18.39 -4.46
CA ASN A 373 6.54 -18.15 -4.43
C ASN A 373 7.27 -18.44 -5.74
N GLU A 374 6.72 -18.06 -6.87
CA GLU A 374 7.43 -18.05 -8.16
C GLU A 374 8.07 -16.69 -8.41
N LEU A 375 9.38 -16.63 -8.64
CA LEU A 375 10.08 -15.41 -9.06
C LEU A 375 9.83 -15.18 -10.55
N HIS A 376 8.95 -14.25 -10.87
CA HIS A 376 8.57 -13.94 -12.24
C HIS A 376 9.48 -12.92 -12.91
N ALA A 377 9.96 -11.90 -12.17
CA ALA A 377 10.81 -10.86 -12.74
C ALA A 377 11.73 -10.19 -11.72
N VAL A 378 12.76 -9.53 -12.24
CA VAL A 378 13.68 -8.62 -11.53
C VAL A 378 13.74 -7.31 -12.28
N ARG A 379 13.58 -6.18 -11.57
CA ARG A 379 13.78 -4.83 -12.10
C ARG A 379 15.01 -4.18 -11.44
N SER A 380 15.89 -3.59 -12.24
CA SER A 380 16.99 -2.72 -11.77
C SER A 380 17.04 -1.48 -12.66
N GLY A 381 16.81 -0.31 -12.06
CA GLY A 381 16.65 0.95 -12.81
C GLY A 381 15.53 0.86 -13.85
N ASP A 382 15.85 1.14 -15.10
CA ASP A 382 14.89 1.12 -16.22
C ASP A 382 14.67 -0.29 -16.82
N TRP A 383 15.44 -1.31 -16.39
CA TRP A 383 15.42 -2.63 -16.98
C TRP A 383 14.64 -3.64 -16.16
N LYS A 384 13.78 -4.42 -16.81
CA LYS A 384 13.03 -5.51 -16.18
C LYS A 384 13.22 -6.80 -16.97
N LEU A 385 13.79 -7.80 -16.30
CA LEU A 385 14.01 -9.14 -16.81
C LEU A 385 12.94 -10.07 -16.25
N TYR A 386 12.24 -10.75 -17.11
CA TYR A 386 11.31 -11.81 -16.78
C TYR A 386 11.93 -13.18 -16.97
N PHE A 387 11.64 -14.08 -16.04
CA PHE A 387 12.01 -15.51 -16.12
C PHE A 387 10.92 -16.34 -16.78
N PRO A 388 11.23 -17.57 -17.26
CA PRO A 388 10.23 -18.51 -17.74
C PRO A 388 9.13 -18.74 -16.71
N ARG A 389 7.87 -18.59 -17.14
CA ARG A 389 6.72 -18.57 -16.24
C ARG A 389 5.42 -18.83 -16.97
N SER A 390 4.34 -19.09 -16.22
CA SER A 390 2.99 -18.98 -16.75
C SER A 390 2.26 -17.78 -16.14
N TYR A 391 1.40 -17.14 -16.91
CA TYR A 391 0.57 -16.03 -16.42
C TYR A 391 -0.81 -16.05 -17.08
N ARG A 392 -1.78 -15.46 -16.38
CA ARG A 392 -3.14 -15.29 -16.89
C ARG A 392 -3.23 -14.04 -17.75
N SER A 393 -4.05 -14.09 -18.82
CA SER A 393 -4.27 -12.97 -19.73
C SER A 393 -5.65 -13.04 -20.38
N LEU A 394 -6.20 -11.89 -20.73
CA LEU A 394 -7.34 -11.81 -21.62
C LEU A 394 -6.93 -11.84 -23.09
N ASN A 395 -5.63 -11.72 -23.40
CA ASN A 395 -5.11 -11.71 -24.78
C ASN A 395 -5.82 -10.67 -25.69
N GLY A 396 -6.11 -9.48 -25.12
CA GLY A 396 -6.79 -8.40 -25.82
C GLY A 396 -8.31 -8.54 -25.95
N ARG A 397 -8.90 -9.61 -25.37
CA ARG A 397 -10.35 -9.74 -25.30
C ARG A 397 -10.92 -8.78 -24.26
N PRO A 398 -12.14 -8.27 -24.45
CA PRO A 398 -12.82 -7.47 -23.43
C PRO A 398 -13.03 -8.31 -22.16
N GLY A 399 -13.09 -7.64 -21.01
CA GLY A 399 -13.54 -8.22 -19.76
C GLY A 399 -15.06 -8.50 -19.76
N GLY A 400 -15.58 -8.88 -18.62
CA GLY A 400 -16.99 -9.16 -18.40
C GLY A 400 -17.86 -7.90 -18.32
N VAL A 401 -19.12 -8.13 -17.98
CA VAL A 401 -20.11 -7.05 -17.81
C VAL A 401 -20.97 -7.32 -16.58
N ASP A 402 -21.51 -6.26 -15.97
CA ASP A 402 -22.42 -6.33 -14.82
C ASP A 402 -21.87 -7.17 -13.66
N GLY A 403 -20.55 -7.11 -13.42
CA GLY A 403 -19.90 -7.83 -12.33
C GLY A 403 -19.73 -9.34 -12.57
N ILE A 404 -20.00 -9.84 -13.77
CA ILE A 404 -19.76 -11.24 -14.16
C ILE A 404 -18.47 -11.32 -14.98
N PRO A 405 -17.41 -11.97 -14.48
CA PRO A 405 -16.13 -11.97 -15.16
C PRO A 405 -16.07 -12.96 -16.33
N VAL A 406 -15.15 -12.71 -17.25
CA VAL A 406 -14.76 -13.68 -18.26
C VAL A 406 -13.55 -14.49 -17.79
N LYS A 407 -13.39 -15.71 -18.33
CA LYS A 407 -12.23 -16.55 -17.99
C LYS A 407 -10.96 -16.02 -18.63
N TYR A 408 -9.87 -16.03 -17.87
CA TYR A 408 -8.53 -15.81 -18.38
C TYR A 408 -8.01 -17.06 -19.14
N ASP A 409 -7.23 -16.80 -20.18
CA ASP A 409 -6.34 -17.80 -20.74
C ASP A 409 -5.07 -17.92 -19.89
N GLN A 410 -4.38 -19.04 -20.00
CA GLN A 410 -3.07 -19.25 -19.39
C GLN A 410 -2.00 -19.20 -20.48
N ASN A 411 -1.17 -18.18 -20.44
CA ASN A 411 -0.03 -18.03 -21.34
C ASN A 411 1.22 -18.64 -20.67
N VAL A 412 2.09 -19.25 -21.48
CA VAL A 412 3.36 -19.82 -21.04
C VAL A 412 4.49 -19.16 -21.82
N VAL A 413 5.45 -18.64 -21.07
CA VAL A 413 6.71 -18.09 -21.59
C VAL A 413 7.81 -19.04 -21.18
N SER A 414 8.53 -19.62 -22.14
CA SER A 414 9.56 -20.65 -21.96
C SER A 414 10.98 -20.11 -21.87
N GLU A 415 11.19 -18.84 -22.19
CA GLU A 415 12.50 -18.18 -22.22
C GLU A 415 12.45 -16.88 -21.42
N ASN A 416 13.61 -16.32 -21.11
CA ASN A 416 13.69 -15.01 -20.50
C ASN A 416 13.20 -13.94 -21.47
N GLU A 417 12.68 -12.84 -20.94
CA GLU A 417 12.30 -11.66 -21.70
C GLU A 417 12.87 -10.41 -21.02
N LEU A 418 13.44 -9.49 -21.78
CA LEU A 418 14.00 -8.23 -21.26
C LEU A 418 13.28 -7.02 -21.87
N TYR A 419 12.86 -6.08 -21.01
CA TYR A 419 12.21 -4.85 -21.41
C TYR A 419 12.92 -3.64 -20.79
N ASN A 420 12.99 -2.53 -21.56
CA ASN A 420 13.41 -1.23 -21.04
C ASN A 420 12.16 -0.39 -20.77
N LEU A 421 11.76 -0.28 -19.53
CA LEU A 421 10.49 0.35 -19.10
C LEU A 421 10.45 1.86 -19.37
N LYS A 422 11.60 2.52 -19.57
CA LYS A 422 11.65 3.94 -19.90
C LYS A 422 11.26 4.20 -21.35
N SER A 423 11.72 3.38 -22.28
CA SER A 423 11.42 3.50 -23.71
C SER A 423 10.21 2.65 -24.14
N ASP A 424 9.90 1.59 -23.40
CA ASP A 424 8.82 0.64 -23.66
C ASP A 424 8.04 0.31 -22.36
N PRO A 425 7.29 1.27 -21.80
CA PRO A 425 6.51 1.04 -20.59
C PRO A 425 5.35 0.05 -20.79
N LYS A 426 5.01 -0.27 -22.05
CA LYS A 426 3.97 -1.25 -22.42
C LYS A 426 4.48 -2.68 -22.47
N GLU A 427 5.79 -2.89 -22.34
CA GLU A 427 6.44 -4.22 -22.39
C GLU A 427 6.10 -4.99 -23.67
N LEU A 428 6.22 -4.34 -24.83
CA LEU A 428 5.89 -4.90 -26.15
C LEU A 428 7.11 -5.43 -26.91
N ASN A 429 8.29 -4.86 -26.66
CA ASN A 429 9.51 -5.13 -27.42
C ASN A 429 10.52 -5.86 -26.56
N ASN A 430 10.55 -7.20 -26.67
CA ASN A 430 11.58 -8.00 -26.02
C ASN A 430 12.96 -7.77 -26.67
N VAL A 431 13.88 -7.16 -25.93
CA VAL A 431 15.23 -6.82 -26.36
C VAL A 431 16.32 -7.69 -25.73
N LEU A 432 15.95 -8.90 -25.31
CA LEU A 432 16.85 -9.84 -24.62
C LEU A 432 18.19 -10.04 -25.34
N ASN A 433 18.17 -10.20 -26.66
CA ASN A 433 19.34 -10.51 -27.46
C ASN A 433 20.24 -9.28 -27.71
N ASP A 434 19.73 -8.07 -27.50
CA ASP A 434 20.45 -6.83 -27.79
C ASP A 434 21.31 -6.36 -26.60
N TYR A 435 21.02 -6.87 -25.36
CA TYR A 435 21.64 -6.38 -24.13
C TYR A 435 22.14 -7.52 -23.22
N PRO A 436 23.06 -8.38 -23.67
CA PRO A 436 23.50 -9.57 -22.90
C PRO A 436 24.14 -9.24 -21.53
N ASP A 437 24.83 -8.11 -21.42
CA ASP A 437 25.44 -7.68 -20.14
C ASP A 437 24.37 -7.30 -19.11
N ILE A 438 23.27 -6.66 -19.54
CA ILE A 438 22.12 -6.33 -18.69
C ILE A 438 21.40 -7.60 -18.26
N VAL A 439 21.19 -8.53 -19.17
CA VAL A 439 20.60 -9.85 -18.87
C VAL A 439 21.40 -10.56 -17.81
N SER A 440 22.71 -10.70 -18.01
CA SER A 440 23.62 -11.38 -17.05
C SER A 440 23.59 -10.72 -15.65
N LYS A 441 23.54 -9.38 -15.61
CA LYS A 441 23.42 -8.64 -14.34
C LYS A 441 22.11 -8.97 -13.62
N LEU A 442 20.97 -8.94 -14.32
CA LEU A 442 19.64 -9.16 -13.74
C LEU A 442 19.42 -10.63 -13.38
N GLU A 443 19.98 -11.58 -14.15
CA GLU A 443 19.96 -13.00 -13.81
C GLU A 443 20.70 -13.25 -12.48
N LYS A 444 21.87 -12.64 -12.29
CA LYS A 444 22.63 -12.73 -11.03
C LYS A 444 21.80 -12.21 -9.85
N MET A 445 21.12 -11.06 -10.00
CA MET A 445 20.23 -10.53 -8.98
C MET A 445 19.04 -11.48 -8.71
N GLY A 446 18.52 -12.14 -9.74
CA GLY A 446 17.50 -13.18 -9.62
C GLY A 446 17.98 -14.38 -8.82
N GLU A 447 19.23 -14.85 -9.05
CA GLU A 447 19.82 -15.96 -8.28
C GLU A 447 20.03 -15.59 -6.80
N GLU A 448 20.42 -14.35 -6.51
CA GLU A 448 20.52 -13.84 -5.14
C GLU A 448 19.17 -13.83 -4.44
N ALA A 449 18.09 -13.41 -5.14
CA ALA A 449 16.72 -13.45 -4.64
C ALA A 449 16.23 -14.88 -4.41
N ARG A 450 16.50 -15.82 -5.34
CA ARG A 450 16.19 -17.24 -5.20
C ARG A 450 16.85 -17.86 -3.98
N TYR A 451 18.14 -17.56 -3.77
CA TYR A 451 18.87 -18.04 -2.59
C TYR A 451 18.24 -17.55 -1.29
N ASP A 452 17.85 -16.28 -1.19
CA ASP A 452 17.31 -15.68 0.02
C ASP A 452 15.80 -15.98 0.23
N LEU A 453 14.98 -15.79 -0.82
CA LEU A 453 13.52 -15.82 -0.76
C LEU A 453 12.92 -17.13 -1.31
N GLY A 454 13.72 -17.94 -2.01
CA GLY A 454 13.25 -19.13 -2.69
C GLY A 454 12.62 -18.87 -4.06
N ASP A 455 12.35 -19.94 -4.80
CA ASP A 455 11.61 -19.88 -6.05
C ASP A 455 11.06 -21.27 -6.41
N ASN A 456 9.73 -21.39 -6.47
CA ASN A 456 9.08 -22.66 -6.80
C ASN A 456 9.27 -23.08 -8.27
N LEU A 457 9.52 -22.14 -9.19
CA LEU A 457 9.82 -22.46 -10.59
C LEU A 457 11.11 -23.25 -10.74
N THR A 458 12.07 -23.00 -9.88
CA THR A 458 13.40 -23.64 -9.88
C THR A 458 13.60 -24.65 -8.74
N ASN A 459 12.56 -24.88 -7.91
CA ASN A 459 12.58 -25.72 -6.71
C ASN A 459 13.64 -25.29 -5.67
N VAL A 460 13.98 -24.02 -5.62
CA VAL A 460 14.91 -23.48 -4.64
C VAL A 460 14.13 -23.05 -3.38
N LYS A 461 14.52 -23.58 -2.23
CA LYS A 461 14.01 -23.14 -0.93
C LYS A 461 14.88 -21.97 -0.43
N GLY A 462 14.26 -20.81 -0.14
CA GLY A 462 14.98 -19.65 0.37
C GLY A 462 15.50 -19.85 1.79
N VAL A 463 16.72 -19.43 2.04
CA VAL A 463 17.35 -19.52 3.38
C VAL A 463 16.87 -18.41 4.33
N GLY A 464 16.34 -17.31 3.80
CA GLY A 464 15.86 -16.15 4.56
C GLY A 464 14.35 -16.15 4.80
N THR A 465 13.65 -17.24 4.46
CA THR A 465 12.19 -17.33 4.65
C THR A 465 11.83 -17.69 6.09
N ARG A 466 10.69 -17.20 6.55
CA ARG A 466 10.11 -17.44 7.86
C ARG A 466 8.73 -18.12 7.73
N GLU A 467 8.29 -18.74 8.80
CA GLU A 467 7.01 -19.45 8.80
C GLU A 467 5.82 -18.48 8.87
N VAL A 468 4.79 -18.76 8.10
CA VAL A 468 3.49 -18.10 8.24
C VAL A 468 2.86 -18.43 9.60
N GLY A 469 2.06 -17.52 10.15
CA GLY A 469 1.28 -17.81 11.36
C GLY A 469 0.33 -18.98 11.13
N LYS A 470 0.27 -19.93 12.07
CA LYS A 470 -0.56 -21.13 11.99
C LYS A 470 -1.38 -21.30 13.27
N ILE A 471 -2.64 -21.75 13.14
CA ILE A 471 -3.38 -22.28 14.28
C ILE A 471 -2.79 -23.64 14.61
N THR A 472 -2.28 -23.79 15.83
CA THR A 472 -1.89 -25.12 16.34
C THR A 472 -3.17 -25.89 16.66
N PRO A 473 -3.27 -27.18 16.28
CA PRO A 473 -4.43 -28.01 16.58
C PRO A 473 -4.72 -28.15 18.07
#